data_300e852e4852d501ba731f21b92bd36c
#
_entry.id   300e852e4852d501ba731f21b92bd36c
#
_cell.length_a   1.000
_cell.length_b   1.000
_cell.length_c   1.000
_cell.angle_alpha   90.00
_cell.angle_beta   90.00
_cell.angle_gamma   90.00
#
_symmetry.space_group_name_H-M   'P 1'
#
loop_
_entity.id
_entity.type
_entity.pdbx_description
1 polymer ?
#
loop_
_entity_poly.entity_id
_entity_poly.type
_entity_poly.pdbx_seq_one_letter_code
_entity_poly.pdbx_strand_id
1 'polypeptide(L)'
;MKKTGLSSRMGDFKPLLPFEDTTIAFHVTSMLRRLGADPVIVVTGYRAEELEAHLKGAGACFVRNTRYRHTQMFDSVKLGIQAALEGCERILVMPMDLPAITDDIIKQVMEAPGQIVRTVHDGEPGHPICMEGEIARRICTYAGDQGLKGAIEASGVPVEDLEAGNESIYLDVDTREEYRELLRWVCRQETSQRKCKMH
;
A
#
# COMPACT_ATOMS: atom_id res chain seq x y z
N MET A 1 17.05 -1.52 12.49
CA MET A 1 16.25 -0.29 12.65
C MET A 1 16.22 0.45 11.31
N LYS A 2 15.22 0.17 10.46
CA LYS A 2 15.02 0.95 9.24
C LYS A 2 14.38 2.29 9.66
N LYS A 3 15.05 3.40 9.42
CA LYS A 3 14.54 4.75 9.66
C LYS A 3 13.43 5.05 8.66
N THR A 4 12.26 5.29 9.19
CA THR A 4 11.04 5.61 8.48
C THR A 4 11.12 6.89 7.64
N GLY A 5 10.70 6.80 6.37
CA GLY A 5 9.91 7.82 5.71
C GLY A 5 10.54 9.13 5.26
N LEU A 6 11.85 9.29 5.31
CA LEU A 6 12.54 10.35 4.59
C LEU A 6 13.30 9.71 3.44
N SER A 7 12.81 9.90 2.22
CA SER A 7 13.48 9.44 0.98
C SER A 7 14.80 10.20 0.76
N SER A 8 15.73 10.03 1.72
CA SER A 8 17.01 10.75 1.76
C SER A 8 18.03 10.24 0.73
N ARG A 9 17.76 9.09 0.09
CA ARG A 9 18.69 8.47 -0.86
C ARG A 9 18.43 8.84 -2.32
N MET A 10 17.18 9.18 -2.67
CA MET A 10 16.82 9.58 -4.04
C MET A 10 16.87 11.08 -4.28
N GLY A 11 16.71 11.92 -3.25
CA GLY A 11 16.55 13.38 -3.38
C GLY A 11 15.19 13.81 -3.94
N ASP A 12 14.45 12.89 -4.53
CA ASP A 12 13.13 13.12 -5.14
C ASP A 12 12.00 12.68 -4.20
N PHE A 13 10.85 13.32 -4.33
CA PHE A 13 9.65 12.94 -3.58
C PHE A 13 8.96 11.77 -4.27
N LYS A 14 9.22 10.54 -3.81
CA LYS A 14 8.79 9.27 -4.43
C LYS A 14 7.33 9.24 -4.89
N PRO A 15 6.32 9.70 -4.10
CA PRO A 15 4.94 9.67 -4.55
C PRO A 15 4.68 10.40 -5.86
N LEU A 16 5.50 11.40 -6.19
CA LEU A 16 5.36 12.20 -7.41
C LEU A 16 6.28 11.75 -8.55
N LEU A 17 7.03 10.65 -8.40
CA LEU A 17 7.79 10.09 -9.51
C LEU A 17 6.86 9.64 -10.63
N PRO A 18 7.25 9.85 -11.89
CA PRO A 18 6.49 9.38 -13.05
C PRO A 18 6.26 7.86 -13.01
N PHE A 19 5.05 7.43 -13.30
CA PHE A 19 4.71 6.03 -13.45
C PHE A 19 3.59 5.91 -14.48
N GLU A 20 3.85 5.14 -15.55
CA GLU A 20 2.98 5.12 -16.74
C GLU A 20 2.67 6.55 -17.22
N ASP A 21 1.40 6.89 -17.44
CA ASP A 21 0.96 8.21 -17.92
C ASP A 21 0.73 9.22 -16.77
N THR A 22 1.12 8.89 -15.54
CA THR A 22 0.86 9.70 -14.36
C THR A 22 2.00 9.65 -13.34
N THR A 23 1.71 9.60 -12.05
CA THR A 23 2.67 9.44 -10.95
C THR A 23 2.34 8.21 -10.11
N ILE A 24 3.32 7.71 -9.36
CA ILE A 24 3.13 6.57 -8.45
C ILE A 24 1.89 6.77 -7.56
N ALA A 25 1.79 7.92 -6.89
CA ALA A 25 0.68 8.18 -5.96
C ALA A 25 -0.68 8.25 -6.68
N PHE A 26 -0.75 8.90 -7.83
CA PHE A 26 -1.99 9.03 -8.58
C PHE A 26 -2.43 7.67 -9.14
N HIS A 27 -1.48 6.89 -9.68
CA HIS A 27 -1.73 5.53 -10.18
C HIS A 27 -2.31 4.64 -9.08
N VAL A 28 -1.62 4.50 -7.94
CA VAL A 28 -2.05 3.63 -6.83
C VAL A 28 -3.42 4.06 -6.29
N THR A 29 -3.63 5.36 -6.07
CA THR A 29 -4.89 5.88 -5.56
C THR A 29 -6.05 5.62 -6.52
N SER A 30 -5.87 5.92 -7.81
CA SER A 30 -6.88 5.72 -8.84
C SER A 30 -7.18 4.23 -9.07
N MET A 31 -6.17 3.38 -9.00
CA MET A 31 -6.30 1.93 -9.09
C MET A 31 -7.20 1.40 -7.96
N LEU A 32 -6.93 1.75 -6.70
CA LEU A 32 -7.75 1.32 -5.56
C LEU A 32 -9.20 1.79 -5.70
N ARG A 33 -9.43 3.05 -6.08
CA ARG A 33 -10.78 3.58 -6.35
C ARG A 33 -11.51 2.80 -7.44
N ARG A 34 -10.85 2.55 -8.56
CA ARG A 34 -11.39 1.80 -9.69
C ARG A 34 -11.75 0.35 -9.33
N LEU A 35 -11.01 -0.24 -8.39
CA LEU A 35 -11.25 -1.60 -7.88
C LEU A 35 -12.30 -1.67 -6.77
N GLY A 36 -12.92 -0.54 -6.41
CA GLY A 36 -14.04 -0.50 -5.47
C GLY A 36 -13.66 -0.18 -4.02
N ALA A 37 -12.40 0.17 -3.73
CA ALA A 37 -12.06 0.67 -2.40
C ALA A 37 -12.71 2.04 -2.16
N ASP A 38 -13.54 2.17 -1.13
CA ASP A 38 -14.24 3.40 -0.77
C ASP A 38 -14.48 3.48 0.74
N PRO A 39 -13.95 4.50 1.45
CA PRO A 39 -13.03 5.52 0.94
C PRO A 39 -11.60 5.02 0.71
N VAL A 40 -10.86 5.66 -0.20
CA VAL A 40 -9.39 5.54 -0.26
C VAL A 40 -8.78 6.64 0.61
N ILE A 41 -8.14 6.25 1.70
CA ILE A 41 -7.52 7.17 2.64
C ILE A 41 -6.02 7.22 2.42
N VAL A 42 -5.50 8.40 2.14
CA VAL A 42 -4.06 8.64 2.01
C VAL A 42 -3.57 9.38 3.25
N VAL A 43 -2.67 8.73 3.99
CA VAL A 43 -2.03 9.37 5.15
C VAL A 43 -0.83 10.16 4.68
N THR A 44 -0.87 11.46 4.89
CA THR A 44 0.15 12.40 4.43
C THR A 44 1.00 12.92 5.60
N GLY A 45 2.24 13.33 5.31
CA GLY A 45 3.16 13.88 6.30
C GLY A 45 4.17 14.84 5.65
N TYR A 46 5.30 14.34 5.20
CA TYR A 46 6.28 15.14 4.45
C TYR A 46 5.69 15.62 3.13
N ARG A 47 5.79 16.92 2.82
CA ARG A 47 5.22 17.57 1.63
C ARG A 47 3.70 17.26 1.44
N ALA A 48 2.96 17.24 2.55
CA ALA A 48 1.53 16.88 2.55
C ALA A 48 0.72 17.74 1.58
N GLU A 49 0.87 19.07 1.62
CA GLU A 49 0.09 20.00 0.78
C GLU A 49 0.28 19.74 -0.71
N GLU A 50 1.50 19.44 -1.12
CA GLU A 50 1.83 19.15 -2.51
C GLU A 50 1.21 17.82 -2.98
N LEU A 51 1.34 16.77 -2.15
CA LEU A 51 0.74 15.47 -2.45
C LEU A 51 -0.79 15.52 -2.50
N GLU A 52 -1.41 16.18 -1.53
CA GLU A 52 -2.85 16.36 -1.46
C GLU A 52 -3.39 17.17 -2.65
N ALA A 53 -2.70 18.26 -3.03
CA ALA A 53 -3.04 19.04 -4.21
C ALA A 53 -2.95 18.21 -5.50
N HIS A 54 -1.91 17.39 -5.61
CA HIS A 54 -1.69 16.50 -6.76
C HIS A 54 -2.77 15.41 -6.85
N LEU A 55 -3.19 14.82 -5.73
CA LEU A 55 -4.19 13.75 -5.67
C LEU A 55 -5.64 14.24 -5.63
N LYS A 56 -5.90 15.55 -5.71
CA LYS A 56 -7.24 16.11 -5.62
C LYS A 56 -8.24 15.51 -6.62
N GLY A 57 -7.75 15.10 -7.82
CA GLY A 57 -8.56 14.45 -8.86
C GLY A 57 -8.65 12.93 -8.74
N ALA A 58 -7.88 12.29 -7.86
CA ALA A 58 -7.84 10.83 -7.70
C ALA A 58 -8.94 10.28 -6.78
N GLY A 59 -9.75 11.13 -6.15
CA GLY A 59 -10.85 10.72 -5.27
C GLY A 59 -10.39 10.21 -3.89
N ALA A 60 -9.24 10.67 -3.41
CA ALA A 60 -8.72 10.33 -2.09
C ALA A 60 -9.26 11.22 -0.98
N CYS A 61 -9.42 10.65 0.21
CA CYS A 61 -9.55 11.35 1.47
C CYS A 61 -8.17 11.46 2.14
N PHE A 62 -7.87 12.57 2.79
CA PHE A 62 -6.55 12.80 3.37
C PHE A 62 -6.60 12.86 4.89
N VAL A 63 -5.62 12.23 5.52
CA VAL A 63 -5.36 12.31 6.96
C VAL A 63 -3.91 12.72 7.17
N ARG A 64 -3.67 13.83 7.86
CA ARG A 64 -2.30 14.32 8.09
C ARG A 64 -1.69 13.75 9.36
N ASN A 65 -0.57 13.07 9.25
CA ASN A 65 0.31 12.82 10.38
C ASN A 65 1.24 14.02 10.58
N THR A 66 0.79 15.00 11.37
CA THR A 66 1.58 16.21 11.67
C THR A 66 2.85 15.93 12.47
N ARG A 67 2.94 14.75 13.09
CA ARG A 67 4.07 14.29 13.90
C ARG A 67 4.97 13.30 13.19
N TYR A 68 4.86 13.15 11.87
CA TYR A 68 5.55 12.12 11.06
C TYR A 68 7.07 12.02 11.32
N ARG A 69 7.73 13.11 11.73
CA ARG A 69 9.18 13.12 12.06
C ARG A 69 9.51 12.43 13.38
N HIS A 70 8.53 12.28 14.26
CA HIS A 70 8.65 11.80 15.64
C HIS A 70 7.82 10.53 15.88
N THR A 71 7.22 9.98 14.86
CA THR A 71 6.38 8.77 14.88
C THR A 71 6.96 7.71 13.97
N GLN A 72 6.56 6.47 14.18
CA GLN A 72 6.90 5.35 13.30
C GLN A 72 5.88 5.23 12.15
N MET A 73 6.20 4.42 11.13
CA MET A 73 5.28 4.16 10.03
C MET A 73 3.93 3.62 10.52
N PHE A 74 3.96 2.74 11.52
CA PHE A 74 2.75 2.15 12.08
C PHE A 74 1.80 3.19 12.70
N ASP A 75 2.31 4.30 13.23
CA ASP A 75 1.45 5.39 13.71
C ASP A 75 0.66 6.03 12.56
N SER A 76 1.27 6.14 11.38
CA SER A 76 0.55 6.58 10.19
C SER A 76 -0.50 5.56 9.74
N VAL A 77 -0.18 4.26 9.79
CA VAL A 77 -1.14 3.19 9.49
C VAL A 77 -2.33 3.25 10.44
N LYS A 78 -2.11 3.45 11.76
CA LYS A 78 -3.19 3.62 12.73
C LYS A 78 -4.09 4.81 12.40
N LEU A 79 -3.53 5.95 12.02
CA LEU A 79 -4.31 7.13 11.62
C LEU A 79 -5.20 6.84 10.42
N GLY A 80 -4.67 6.14 9.42
CA GLY A 80 -5.43 5.73 8.24
C GLY A 80 -6.55 4.76 8.58
N ILE A 81 -6.25 3.73 9.37
CA ILE A 81 -7.25 2.76 9.83
C ILE A 81 -8.35 3.45 10.63
N GLN A 82 -8.01 4.31 11.59
CA GLN A 82 -8.98 5.03 12.43
C GLN A 82 -9.94 5.87 11.60
N ALA A 83 -9.44 6.52 10.55
CA ALA A 83 -10.27 7.29 9.64
C ALA A 83 -11.18 6.42 8.75
N ALA A 84 -10.76 5.18 8.45
CA ALA A 84 -11.53 4.23 7.64
C ALA A 84 -12.60 3.46 8.43
N LEU A 85 -12.45 3.35 9.76
CA LEU A 85 -13.33 2.51 10.59
C LEU A 85 -14.80 2.92 10.64
N GLU A 86 -15.11 4.17 10.29
CA GLU A 86 -16.48 4.64 10.21
C GLU A 86 -17.14 4.15 8.91
N GLY A 87 -17.84 3.02 8.99
CA GLY A 87 -18.64 2.47 7.88
C GLY A 87 -17.93 1.44 6.99
N CYS A 88 -16.72 1.00 7.34
CA CYS A 88 -16.01 -0.03 6.57
C CYS A 88 -16.02 -1.38 7.30
N GLU A 89 -16.52 -2.41 6.62
CA GLU A 89 -16.48 -3.80 7.14
C GLU A 89 -15.08 -4.41 7.01
N ARG A 90 -14.34 -4.04 5.97
CA ARG A 90 -12.97 -4.51 5.70
C ARG A 90 -12.07 -3.34 5.37
N ILE A 91 -10.80 -3.44 5.75
CA ILE A 91 -9.79 -2.42 5.52
C ILE A 91 -8.61 -3.04 4.79
N LEU A 92 -8.28 -2.47 3.63
CA LEU A 92 -7.07 -2.79 2.86
C LEU A 92 -5.96 -1.83 3.24
N VAL A 93 -4.82 -2.35 3.66
CA VAL A 93 -3.60 -1.58 3.96
C VAL A 93 -2.57 -1.86 2.89
N MET A 94 -2.13 -0.80 2.21
CA MET A 94 -1.16 -0.88 1.13
C MET A 94 -0.17 0.29 1.19
N PRO A 95 1.15 0.06 1.09
CA PRO A 95 2.12 1.12 0.87
C PRO A 95 1.91 1.80 -0.50
N MET A 96 2.17 3.10 -0.55
CA MET A 96 2.01 3.87 -1.79
C MET A 96 3.14 3.64 -2.79
N ASP A 97 4.27 3.12 -2.36
CA ASP A 97 5.47 2.88 -3.15
C ASP A 97 5.55 1.49 -3.81
N LEU A 98 4.41 0.80 -3.89
CA LEU A 98 4.23 -0.49 -4.58
C LEU A 98 3.29 -0.37 -5.79
N PRO A 99 3.61 0.43 -6.82
CA PRO A 99 2.69 0.67 -7.93
C PRO A 99 2.56 -0.49 -8.92
N ALA A 100 3.43 -1.51 -8.84
CA ALA A 100 3.41 -2.66 -9.74
C ALA A 100 2.42 -3.76 -9.33
N ILE A 101 1.78 -3.64 -8.16
CA ILE A 101 0.77 -4.61 -7.72
C ILE A 101 -0.39 -4.61 -8.73
N THR A 102 -0.75 -5.81 -9.18
CA THR A 102 -1.78 -5.94 -10.21
C THR A 102 -3.20 -5.84 -9.65
N ASP A 103 -4.14 -5.44 -10.51
CA ASP A 103 -5.57 -5.41 -10.19
C ASP A 103 -6.08 -6.74 -9.64
N ASP A 104 -5.60 -7.87 -10.22
CA ASP A 104 -6.04 -9.21 -9.83
C ASP A 104 -5.61 -9.56 -8.41
N ILE A 105 -4.38 -9.21 -8.01
CA ILE A 105 -3.90 -9.42 -6.64
C ILE A 105 -4.77 -8.63 -5.65
N ILE A 106 -5.05 -7.35 -5.94
CA ILE A 106 -5.87 -6.51 -5.06
C ILE A 106 -7.28 -7.08 -4.92
N LYS A 107 -7.93 -7.46 -6.02
CA LYS A 107 -9.27 -8.07 -6.01
C LYS A 107 -9.28 -9.36 -5.18
N GLN A 108 -8.34 -10.27 -5.43
CA GLN A 108 -8.27 -11.53 -4.70
C GLN A 108 -8.13 -11.31 -3.19
N VAL A 109 -7.29 -10.36 -2.76
CA VAL A 109 -7.10 -10.03 -1.34
C VAL A 109 -8.37 -9.40 -0.74
N MET A 110 -9.07 -8.53 -1.49
CA MET A 110 -10.31 -7.90 -1.03
C MET A 110 -11.46 -8.91 -0.90
N GLU A 111 -11.51 -9.91 -1.78
CA GLU A 111 -12.59 -10.91 -1.87
C GLU A 111 -12.33 -12.16 -1.01
N ALA A 112 -11.10 -12.40 -0.59
CA ALA A 112 -10.75 -13.56 0.21
C ALA A 112 -11.47 -13.56 1.57
N PRO A 113 -11.96 -14.72 2.05
CA PRO A 113 -12.87 -14.79 3.20
C PRO A 113 -12.19 -14.64 4.55
N GLY A 114 -10.85 -14.66 4.62
CA GLY A 114 -10.11 -14.60 5.90
C GLY A 114 -10.33 -13.30 6.66
N GLN A 115 -10.30 -13.39 7.99
CA GLN A 115 -10.39 -12.23 8.87
C GLN A 115 -9.17 -11.29 8.71
N ILE A 116 -8.00 -11.86 8.47
CA ILE A 116 -6.80 -11.17 7.99
C ILE A 116 -6.29 -11.95 6.79
N VAL A 117 -6.17 -11.29 5.64
CA VAL A 117 -5.60 -11.84 4.41
C VAL A 117 -4.36 -11.05 4.07
N ARG A 118 -3.26 -11.74 3.79
CA ARG A 118 -1.98 -11.14 3.45
C ARG A 118 -1.44 -11.77 2.18
N THR A 119 -0.90 -10.95 1.29
CA THR A 119 -0.17 -11.48 0.14
C THR A 119 1.16 -12.09 0.55
N VAL A 120 1.52 -13.19 -0.10
CA VAL A 120 2.84 -13.82 -0.01
C VAL A 120 3.35 -14.14 -1.41
N HIS A 121 4.66 -14.21 -1.57
CA HIS A 121 5.31 -14.75 -2.76
C HIS A 121 6.59 -15.47 -2.32
N ASP A 122 6.77 -16.70 -2.81
CA ASP A 122 7.87 -17.58 -2.40
C ASP A 122 7.98 -17.75 -0.86
N GLY A 123 6.85 -17.75 -0.17
CA GLY A 123 6.75 -17.89 1.28
C GLY A 123 7.07 -16.64 2.09
N GLU A 124 7.46 -15.54 1.45
CA GLU A 124 7.71 -14.28 2.12
C GLU A 124 6.46 -13.38 2.10
N PRO A 125 6.11 -12.74 3.24
CA PRO A 125 4.94 -11.88 3.33
C PRO A 125 5.15 -10.51 2.69
N GLY A 126 4.11 -10.00 2.02
CA GLY A 126 4.10 -8.69 1.37
C GLY A 126 2.83 -7.88 1.63
N HIS A 127 2.54 -7.01 0.70
CA HIS A 127 1.34 -6.17 0.66
C HIS A 127 0.59 -6.38 -0.66
N PRO A 128 -0.72 -6.10 -0.70
CA PRO A 128 -1.58 -5.53 0.35
C PRO A 128 -1.93 -6.53 1.47
N ILE A 129 -2.42 -5.99 2.59
CA ILE A 129 -3.02 -6.75 3.69
C ILE A 129 -4.47 -6.27 3.82
N CYS A 130 -5.43 -7.18 3.79
CA CYS A 130 -6.83 -6.88 4.06
C CYS A 130 -7.25 -7.49 5.39
N MET A 131 -8.06 -6.76 6.16
CA MET A 131 -8.54 -7.24 7.45
C MET A 131 -9.95 -6.77 7.75
N GLU A 132 -10.69 -7.52 8.55
CA GLU A 132 -11.99 -7.09 9.06
C GLU A 132 -11.86 -5.84 9.93
N GLY A 133 -12.85 -4.95 9.89
CA GLY A 133 -12.84 -3.69 10.63
C GLY A 133 -12.70 -3.87 12.14
N GLU A 134 -13.30 -4.94 12.72
CA GLU A 134 -13.14 -5.24 14.13
C GLU A 134 -11.68 -5.59 14.49
N ILE A 135 -11.02 -6.36 13.64
CA ILE A 135 -9.60 -6.69 13.83
C ILE A 135 -8.73 -5.45 13.65
N ALA A 136 -9.01 -4.64 12.65
CA ALA A 136 -8.30 -3.37 12.40
C ALA A 136 -8.42 -2.43 13.63
N ARG A 137 -9.59 -2.37 14.29
CA ARG A 137 -9.78 -1.62 15.52
C ARG A 137 -8.89 -2.14 16.67
N ARG A 138 -8.79 -3.46 16.83
CA ARG A 138 -7.90 -4.09 17.82
C ARG A 138 -6.44 -3.82 17.52
N ILE A 139 -6.03 -3.90 16.26
CA ILE A 139 -4.66 -3.61 15.81
C ILE A 139 -4.26 -2.17 16.17
N CYS A 140 -5.17 -1.20 16.08
CA CYS A 140 -4.89 0.19 16.48
C CYS A 140 -4.58 0.35 17.97
N THR A 141 -4.96 -0.57 18.85
CA THR A 141 -4.64 -0.52 20.29
C THR A 141 -3.24 -1.04 20.62
N TYR A 142 -2.56 -1.67 19.67
CA TYR A 142 -1.22 -2.22 19.91
C TYR A 142 -0.21 -1.10 20.20
N ALA A 143 0.53 -1.27 21.31
CA ALA A 143 1.51 -0.32 21.81
C ALA A 143 2.96 -0.82 21.73
N GLY A 144 3.19 -2.01 21.15
CA GLY A 144 4.54 -2.56 20.95
C GLY A 144 5.30 -1.86 19.82
N ASP A 145 6.56 -2.22 19.64
CA ASP A 145 7.52 -1.58 18.74
C ASP A 145 7.71 -2.31 17.39
N GLN A 146 7.03 -3.45 17.18
CA GLN A 146 7.18 -4.28 15.98
C GLN A 146 6.23 -3.88 14.82
N GLY A 147 5.63 -2.69 14.90
CA GLY A 147 4.81 -2.13 13.85
C GLY A 147 3.53 -2.95 13.56
N LEU A 148 3.09 -2.92 12.29
CA LEU A 148 1.88 -3.64 11.86
C LEU A 148 2.03 -5.15 12.00
N LYS A 149 3.21 -5.71 11.73
CA LYS A 149 3.48 -7.14 11.89
C LYS A 149 3.26 -7.59 13.33
N GLY A 150 3.88 -6.91 14.29
CA GLY A 150 3.70 -7.25 15.70
C GLY A 150 2.25 -7.03 16.20
N ALA A 151 1.55 -6.04 15.65
CA ALA A 151 0.14 -5.82 15.98
C ALA A 151 -0.76 -6.95 15.46
N ILE A 152 -0.51 -7.47 14.26
CA ILE A 152 -1.19 -8.65 13.70
C ILE A 152 -0.91 -9.88 14.56
N GLU A 153 0.35 -10.16 14.86
CA GLU A 153 0.75 -11.29 15.70
C GLU A 153 0.11 -11.21 17.10
N ALA A 154 0.14 -10.03 17.72
CA ALA A 154 -0.48 -9.81 19.04
C ALA A 154 -2.01 -9.91 19.04
N SER A 155 -2.67 -9.77 17.88
CA SER A 155 -4.11 -9.97 17.76
C SER A 155 -4.53 -11.41 18.01
N GLY A 156 -3.65 -12.38 17.79
CA GLY A 156 -3.95 -13.82 17.90
C GLY A 156 -4.92 -14.33 16.83
N VAL A 157 -5.24 -13.53 15.83
CA VAL A 157 -6.11 -13.91 14.71
C VAL A 157 -5.29 -14.63 13.64
N PRO A 158 -5.76 -15.79 13.15
CA PRO A 158 -5.08 -16.47 12.04
C PRO A 158 -4.98 -15.58 10.82
N VAL A 159 -3.82 -15.59 10.17
CA VAL A 159 -3.58 -14.88 8.90
C VAL A 159 -3.70 -15.89 7.76
N GLU A 160 -4.55 -15.57 6.80
CA GLU A 160 -4.66 -16.29 5.54
C GLU A 160 -3.62 -15.73 4.56
N ASP A 161 -2.66 -16.56 4.17
CA ASP A 161 -1.64 -16.21 3.18
C ASP A 161 -2.17 -16.51 1.77
N LEU A 162 -2.20 -15.48 0.90
CA LEU A 162 -2.64 -15.55 -0.48
C LEU A 162 -1.43 -15.40 -1.39
N GLU A 163 -1.12 -16.43 -2.19
CA GLU A 163 0.00 -16.40 -3.13
C GLU A 163 -0.25 -15.39 -4.27
N ALA A 164 0.65 -14.42 -4.39
CA ALA A 164 0.55 -13.35 -5.38
C ALA A 164 0.98 -13.78 -6.79
N GLY A 165 1.69 -14.91 -6.91
CA GLY A 165 2.15 -15.46 -8.19
C GLY A 165 3.29 -14.68 -8.87
N ASN A 166 3.73 -13.56 -8.32
CA ASN A 166 4.85 -12.79 -8.83
C ASN A 166 5.41 -11.81 -7.79
N GLU A 167 6.58 -11.27 -8.07
CA GLU A 167 7.37 -10.38 -7.19
C GLU A 167 6.82 -8.94 -7.06
N SER A 168 5.74 -8.56 -7.75
CA SER A 168 5.22 -7.18 -7.74
C SER A 168 4.89 -6.64 -6.35
N ILE A 169 4.61 -7.53 -5.41
CA ILE A 169 4.31 -7.19 -4.01
C ILE A 169 5.54 -6.73 -3.21
N TYR A 170 6.74 -6.77 -3.80
CA TYR A 170 8.01 -6.34 -3.19
C TYR A 170 8.71 -5.23 -3.98
N LEU A 171 8.21 -4.86 -5.16
CA LEU A 171 8.84 -3.85 -6.00
C LEU A 171 8.56 -2.44 -5.47
N ASP A 172 9.13 -2.16 -4.28
CA ASP A 172 9.10 -0.82 -3.69
C ASP A 172 10.14 0.11 -4.34
N VAL A 173 9.97 1.40 -4.15
CA VAL A 173 10.80 2.44 -4.73
C VAL A 173 11.57 3.17 -3.62
N ASP A 174 12.66 2.60 -3.13
CA ASP A 174 13.51 3.21 -2.11
C ASP A 174 14.72 3.94 -2.70
N THR A 175 15.21 3.46 -3.86
CA THR A 175 16.38 3.99 -4.56
C THR A 175 16.09 4.24 -6.03
N ARG A 176 17.00 4.99 -6.73
CA ARG A 176 16.90 5.19 -8.18
C ARG A 176 17.08 3.89 -8.95
N GLU A 177 17.84 2.96 -8.42
CA GLU A 177 18.06 1.63 -8.99
C GLU A 177 16.78 0.81 -8.94
N GLU A 178 16.12 0.73 -7.79
CA GLU A 178 14.83 0.05 -7.61
C GLU A 178 13.74 0.67 -8.49
N TYR A 179 13.69 2.00 -8.58
CA TYR A 179 12.76 2.66 -9.51
C TYR A 179 13.01 2.28 -10.97
N ARG A 180 14.25 2.15 -11.41
CA ARG A 180 14.57 1.67 -12.78
C ARG A 180 14.20 0.20 -12.97
N GLU A 181 14.37 -0.62 -11.93
CA GLU A 181 13.98 -2.03 -11.95
C GLU A 181 12.47 -2.18 -12.05
N LEU A 182 11.72 -1.42 -11.27
CA LEU A 182 10.27 -1.32 -11.36
C LEU A 182 9.81 -0.99 -12.79
N LEU A 183 10.36 0.06 -13.41
CA LEU A 183 9.98 0.45 -14.77
C LEU A 183 10.30 -0.63 -15.80
N ARG A 184 11.45 -1.32 -15.67
CA ARG A 184 11.80 -2.46 -16.54
C ARG A 184 10.83 -3.63 -16.35
N TRP A 185 10.41 -3.89 -15.11
CA TRP A 185 9.46 -4.95 -14.81
C TRP A 185 8.12 -4.68 -15.48
N VAL A 186 7.56 -3.47 -15.33
CA VAL A 186 6.31 -3.04 -15.98
C VAL A 186 6.39 -3.20 -17.50
N CYS A 187 7.45 -2.71 -18.14
CA CYS A 187 7.64 -2.87 -19.59
C CYS A 187 7.66 -4.34 -20.05
N ARG A 188 8.24 -5.24 -19.23
CA ARG A 188 8.23 -6.69 -19.54
C ARG A 188 6.82 -7.27 -19.48
N GLN A 189 6.03 -6.88 -18.47
CA GLN A 189 4.66 -7.36 -18.32
C GLN A 189 3.77 -6.92 -19.49
N GLU A 190 3.82 -5.66 -19.88
CA GLU A 190 3.07 -5.15 -21.05
C GLU A 190 3.42 -5.90 -22.34
N THR A 191 4.71 -6.16 -22.56
CA THR A 191 5.17 -6.89 -23.75
C THR A 191 4.65 -8.31 -23.77
N SER A 192 4.61 -8.98 -22.61
CA SER A 192 4.09 -10.33 -22.46
C SER A 192 2.58 -10.40 -22.70
N GLN A 193 1.82 -9.44 -22.17
CA GLN A 193 0.37 -9.35 -22.37
C GLN A 193 -0.01 -9.06 -23.83
N ARG A 194 0.75 -8.19 -24.52
CA ARG A 194 0.54 -7.93 -25.95
C ARG A 194 0.77 -9.18 -26.81
N LYS A 195 1.78 -9.98 -26.50
CA LYS A 195 2.04 -11.25 -27.22
C LYS A 195 0.93 -12.28 -26.98
N CYS A 196 0.38 -12.36 -25.77
CA CYS A 196 -0.71 -13.29 -25.45
C CYS A 196 -2.03 -12.94 -26.15
N LYS A 197 -2.31 -11.65 -26.41
CA LYS A 197 -3.53 -11.19 -27.11
C LYS A 197 -3.47 -11.34 -28.62
N MET A 198 -2.32 -11.70 -29.20
CA MET A 198 -2.12 -11.87 -30.65
C MET A 198 -2.19 -13.34 -31.09
N HIS A 199 -2.45 -14.27 -30.19
CA HIS A 199 -2.66 -15.70 -30.43
C HIS A 199 -4.07 -16.11 -29.98
#